data_8c9a7e6d5a365f81fe4f19b8e846524d
#
_entry.id   8c9a7e6d5a365f81fe4f19b8e846524d
#
_cell.length_a   1.000
_cell.length_b   1.000
_cell.length_c   1.000
_cell.angle_alpha   90.00
_cell.angle_beta   90.00
_cell.angle_gamma   90.00
#
_symmetry.space_group_name_H-M   'P 1'
#
loop_
_entity.id
_entity.type
_entity.pdbx_description
1 polymer ?
#
loop_
_entity_poly.entity_id
_entity_poly.type
_entity_poly.pdbx_seq_one_letter_code
_entity_poly.pdbx_strand_id
1 'polypeptide(L)'
;DYKNITIIKDFDPSIPDLFIDSYLIENGILNLTKNAKDALLDSKTSNPIIRIVTRISHGEIIDGERNSTVCKISVIDNGPGIQEEIKDSIFFPMITGKDKGTGLGLSITQGIISQHKGNIHFSSEPNRTEFFINIPITNNKELDLKTANG
;
A
#
# COMPACT_ATOMS: atom_id res chain seq x y z
N ASP A 1 -19.51 -3.78 1.19
CA ASP A 1 -20.06 -4.08 -0.13
C ASP A 1 -19.44 -3.13 -1.18
N TYR A 2 -18.87 -3.68 -2.23
CA TYR A 2 -18.22 -2.93 -3.32
C TYR A 2 -19.13 -2.73 -4.53
N LYS A 3 -20.42 -3.03 -4.43
CA LYS A 3 -21.35 -3.09 -5.57
C LYS A 3 -21.40 -1.83 -6.43
N ASN A 4 -21.19 -0.68 -5.83
CA ASN A 4 -21.27 0.60 -6.55
C ASN A 4 -19.90 1.22 -6.82
N ILE A 5 -18.82 0.50 -6.51
CA ILE A 5 -17.46 0.98 -6.73
C ILE A 5 -16.87 0.26 -7.95
N THR A 6 -16.33 1.04 -8.88
CA THR A 6 -15.60 0.48 -10.02
C THR A 6 -14.19 0.10 -9.55
N ILE A 7 -13.83 -1.17 -9.70
CA ILE A 7 -12.50 -1.68 -9.39
C ILE A 7 -11.72 -1.85 -10.70
N ILE A 8 -10.60 -1.15 -10.81
CA ILE A 8 -9.69 -1.26 -11.96
C ILE A 8 -8.41 -1.93 -11.51
N LYS A 9 -8.02 -3.01 -12.18
CA LYS A 9 -6.78 -3.73 -11.95
C LYS A 9 -5.83 -3.47 -13.11
N ASP A 10 -4.64 -2.97 -12.80
CA ASP A 10 -3.61 -2.64 -13.78
C ASP A 10 -2.27 -3.21 -13.30
N PHE A 11 -2.03 -4.46 -13.67
CA PHE A 11 -0.90 -5.23 -13.19
C PHE A 11 0.18 -5.36 -14.26
N ASP A 12 1.42 -5.08 -13.85
CA ASP A 12 2.61 -5.27 -14.69
C ASP A 12 2.93 -6.78 -14.79
N PRO A 13 2.83 -7.40 -15.97
CA PRO A 13 3.10 -8.82 -16.13
C PRO A 13 4.58 -9.18 -16.05
N SER A 14 5.48 -8.20 -16.06
CA SER A 14 6.93 -8.43 -16.00
C SER A 14 7.46 -8.64 -14.58
N ILE A 15 6.63 -8.44 -13.55
CA ILE A 15 7.02 -8.61 -12.15
C ILE A 15 7.29 -10.10 -11.90
N PRO A 16 8.50 -10.47 -11.43
CA PRO A 16 8.82 -11.86 -11.10
C PRO A 16 8.13 -12.30 -9.81
N ASP A 17 8.23 -13.59 -9.50
CA ASP A 17 7.81 -14.10 -8.21
C ASP A 17 8.59 -13.43 -7.08
N LEU A 18 7.89 -13.07 -6.02
CA LEU A 18 8.44 -12.38 -4.86
C LEU A 18 8.58 -13.35 -3.68
N PHE A 19 9.63 -13.15 -2.87
CA PHE A 19 9.78 -13.84 -1.59
C PHE A 19 9.01 -13.10 -0.51
N ILE A 20 7.73 -13.43 -0.38
CA ILE A 20 6.82 -12.76 0.55
C ILE A 20 5.93 -13.79 1.24
N ASP A 21 5.44 -13.42 2.42
CA ASP A 21 4.29 -14.07 3.00
C ASP A 21 3.02 -13.55 2.30
N SER A 22 2.48 -14.34 1.39
CA SER A 22 1.34 -13.93 0.57
C SER A 22 0.12 -13.59 1.41
N TYR A 23 -0.14 -14.33 2.48
CA TYR A 23 -1.26 -14.08 3.37
C TYR A 23 -1.14 -12.70 4.06
N LEU A 24 0.03 -12.37 4.58
CA LEU A 24 0.25 -11.08 5.22
C LEU A 24 0.16 -9.92 4.22
N ILE A 25 0.76 -10.06 3.05
CA ILE A 25 0.70 -9.02 2.01
C ILE A 25 -0.73 -8.82 1.51
N GLU A 26 -1.48 -9.89 1.28
CA GLU A 26 -2.90 -9.79 0.93
C GLU A 26 -3.69 -9.02 1.99
N ASN A 27 -3.47 -9.30 3.27
CA ASN A 27 -4.12 -8.58 4.36
C ASN A 27 -3.75 -7.08 4.35
N GLY A 28 -2.50 -6.75 4.08
CA GLY A 28 -2.06 -5.36 3.93
C GLY A 28 -2.79 -4.65 2.80
N ILE A 29 -2.87 -5.26 1.63
CA ILE A 29 -3.57 -4.71 0.47
C ILE A 29 -5.07 -4.57 0.75
N LEU A 30 -5.68 -5.56 1.39
CA LEU A 30 -7.09 -5.51 1.80
C LEU A 30 -7.36 -4.36 2.77
N ASN A 31 -6.48 -4.10 3.72
CA ASN A 31 -6.59 -2.95 4.62
C ASN A 31 -6.59 -1.62 3.85
N LEU A 32 -5.69 -1.46 2.88
CA LEU A 32 -5.63 -0.27 2.05
C LEU A 32 -6.88 -0.12 1.18
N THR A 33 -7.35 -1.21 0.60
CA THR A 33 -8.56 -1.23 -0.24
C THR A 33 -9.82 -0.93 0.58
N LYS A 34 -9.89 -1.45 1.81
CA LYS A 34 -10.97 -1.15 2.74
C LYS A 34 -10.99 0.33 3.12
N ASN A 35 -9.83 0.93 3.40
CA ASN A 35 -9.74 2.35 3.70
C ASN A 35 -10.23 3.21 2.51
N ALA A 36 -9.83 2.85 1.30
CA ALA A 36 -10.32 3.51 0.08
C ALA A 36 -11.84 3.39 -0.06
N LYS A 37 -12.37 2.19 0.12
CA LYS A 37 -13.82 1.95 0.08
C LYS A 37 -14.57 2.83 1.09
N ASP A 38 -14.11 2.83 2.34
CA ASP A 38 -14.76 3.59 3.41
C ASP A 38 -14.75 5.08 3.09
N ALA A 39 -13.63 5.63 2.62
CA ALA A 39 -13.53 7.03 2.23
C ALA A 39 -14.52 7.40 1.12
N LEU A 40 -14.65 6.54 0.11
CA LEU A 40 -15.57 6.75 -1.00
C LEU A 40 -17.05 6.70 -0.59
N LEU A 41 -17.40 5.76 0.29
CA LEU A 41 -18.77 5.59 0.77
C LEU A 41 -19.16 6.69 1.76
N ASP A 42 -18.30 7.01 2.72
CA ASP A 42 -18.58 8.02 3.74
C ASP A 42 -18.76 9.41 3.12
N SER A 43 -17.97 9.73 2.11
CA SER A 43 -18.06 10.99 1.37
C SER A 43 -19.14 11.02 0.29
N LYS A 44 -19.77 9.87 0.02
CA LYS A 44 -20.73 9.71 -1.09
C LYS A 44 -20.15 10.19 -2.43
N THR A 45 -18.90 9.80 -2.67
CA THR A 45 -18.19 10.18 -3.90
C THR A 45 -18.98 9.77 -5.15
N SER A 46 -19.12 10.69 -6.08
CA SER A 46 -19.74 10.44 -7.38
C SER A 46 -18.83 9.56 -8.23
N ASN A 47 -19.38 8.51 -8.86
CA ASN A 47 -18.63 7.56 -9.69
C ASN A 47 -17.37 7.03 -8.96
N PRO A 48 -17.53 6.35 -7.81
CA PRO A 48 -16.41 5.93 -7.00
C PRO A 48 -15.55 4.88 -7.72
N ILE A 49 -14.24 5.08 -7.72
CA ILE A 49 -13.27 4.21 -8.40
C ILE A 49 -12.14 3.88 -7.43
N ILE A 50 -11.76 2.61 -7.39
CA ILE A 50 -10.52 2.13 -6.78
C ILE A 50 -9.67 1.48 -7.87
N ARG A 51 -8.43 1.92 -8.00
CA ARG A 51 -7.44 1.31 -8.89
C ARG A 51 -6.39 0.59 -8.08
N ILE A 52 -6.07 -0.63 -8.47
CA ILE A 52 -4.96 -1.40 -7.91
C ILE A 52 -3.93 -1.58 -9.02
N VAL A 53 -2.73 -1.04 -8.81
CA VAL A 53 -1.69 -0.95 -9.83
C VAL A 53 -0.42 -1.59 -9.31
N THR A 54 0.24 -2.40 -10.13
CA THR A 54 1.57 -2.91 -9.82
C THR A 54 2.56 -2.48 -10.88
N ARG A 55 3.77 -2.08 -10.47
CA ARG A 55 4.86 -1.66 -11.35
C ARG A 55 6.20 -2.08 -10.76
N ILE A 56 7.18 -2.24 -11.63
CA ILE A 56 8.58 -2.30 -11.21
C ILE A 56 9.10 -0.87 -11.10
N SER A 57 9.76 -0.56 -9.99
CA SER A 57 10.43 0.72 -9.76
C SER A 57 11.89 0.49 -9.43
N HIS A 58 12.75 1.45 -9.80
CA HIS A 58 14.19 1.36 -9.64
C HIS A 58 14.69 2.48 -8.73
N GLY A 59 15.70 2.16 -7.92
CA GLY A 59 16.40 3.16 -7.13
C GLY A 59 15.62 3.70 -5.92
N GLU A 60 14.58 3.01 -5.46
CA GLU A 60 13.83 3.41 -4.27
C GLU A 60 14.69 3.32 -3.00
N ILE A 61 14.53 4.30 -2.12
CA ILE A 61 15.23 4.33 -0.83
C ILE A 61 14.30 3.77 0.25
N ILE A 62 14.77 2.74 0.96
CA ILE A 62 14.08 2.12 2.07
C ILE A 62 15.04 2.07 3.26
N ASP A 63 14.65 2.67 4.39
CA ASP A 63 15.48 2.76 5.60
C ASP A 63 16.89 3.33 5.32
N GLY A 64 16.97 4.33 4.43
CA GLY A 64 18.21 4.97 4.04
C GLY A 64 19.05 4.22 3.01
N GLU A 65 18.66 3.01 2.63
CA GLU A 65 19.36 2.20 1.63
C GLU A 65 18.65 2.25 0.28
N ARG A 66 19.44 2.41 -0.78
CA ARG A 66 18.92 2.38 -2.15
C ARG A 66 18.74 0.93 -2.61
N ASN A 67 17.53 0.60 -3.01
CA ASN A 67 17.21 -0.70 -3.60
C ASN A 67 17.26 -0.61 -5.13
N SER A 68 17.89 -1.58 -5.77
CA SER A 68 18.04 -1.59 -7.24
C SER A 68 16.69 -1.75 -7.92
N THR A 69 15.83 -2.59 -7.38
CA THR A 69 14.54 -2.91 -7.96
C THR A 69 13.53 -3.24 -6.87
N VAL A 70 12.34 -2.67 -6.96
CA VAL A 70 11.22 -2.97 -6.07
C VAL A 70 9.95 -3.25 -6.87
N CYS A 71 9.07 -4.05 -6.31
CA CYS A 71 7.67 -4.13 -6.73
C CYS A 71 6.90 -3.02 -6.01
N LYS A 72 6.35 -2.09 -6.78
CA LYS A 72 5.48 -1.03 -6.26
C LYS A 72 4.03 -1.43 -6.46
N ILE A 73 3.27 -1.50 -5.36
CA ILE A 73 1.85 -1.81 -5.37
C ILE A 73 1.10 -0.58 -4.88
N SER A 74 0.22 -0.04 -5.70
CA SER A 74 -0.56 1.16 -5.41
C SER A 74 -2.05 0.84 -5.29
N VAL A 75 -2.69 1.44 -4.30
CA VAL A 75 -4.15 1.50 -4.18
C VAL A 75 -4.54 2.97 -4.29
N ILE A 76 -5.29 3.31 -5.31
CA ILE A 76 -5.64 4.69 -5.69
C ILE A 76 -7.15 4.82 -5.67
N ASP A 77 -7.66 5.84 -4.99
CA ASP A 77 -9.08 6.16 -4.99
C ASP A 77 -9.33 7.60 -5.44
N ASN A 78 -10.54 7.87 -5.90
CA ASN A 78 -10.99 9.20 -6.29
C ASN A 78 -11.86 9.89 -5.23
N GLY A 79 -11.62 9.56 -3.97
CA GLY A 79 -12.32 10.15 -2.82
C GLY A 79 -11.86 11.58 -2.49
N PRO A 80 -12.32 12.11 -1.35
CA PRO A 80 -12.09 13.51 -1.00
C PRO A 80 -10.65 13.83 -0.57
N GLY A 81 -9.82 12.81 -0.36
CA GLY A 81 -8.49 12.98 0.21
C GLY A 81 -8.46 12.83 1.73
N ILE A 82 -7.25 12.83 2.28
CA ILE A 82 -7.00 12.75 3.71
C ILE A 82 -7.04 14.16 4.29
N GLN A 83 -7.66 14.31 5.45
CA GLN A 83 -7.71 15.58 6.17
C GLN A 83 -6.28 16.04 6.52
N GLU A 84 -5.97 17.31 6.23
CA GLU A 84 -4.63 17.89 6.47
C GLU A 84 -4.18 17.72 7.92
N GLU A 85 -5.12 17.81 8.88
CA GLU A 85 -4.85 17.73 10.32
C GLU A 85 -4.29 16.38 10.76
N ILE A 86 -4.54 15.32 10.00
CA ILE A 86 -4.09 13.96 10.36
C ILE A 86 -3.02 13.39 9.43
N LYS A 87 -2.66 14.08 8.34
CA LYS A 87 -1.70 13.56 7.34
C LYS A 87 -0.38 13.09 7.95
N ASP A 88 0.18 13.86 8.86
CA ASP A 88 1.48 13.55 9.46
C ASP A 88 1.43 12.37 10.45
N SER A 89 0.25 11.92 10.83
CA SER A 89 0.06 10.93 11.89
C SER A 89 -0.78 9.72 11.49
N ILE A 90 -1.14 9.56 10.21
CA ILE A 90 -2.05 8.48 9.78
C ILE A 90 -1.52 7.08 10.02
N PHE A 91 -0.20 6.90 10.14
CA PHE A 91 0.41 5.60 10.44
C PHE A 91 0.52 5.33 11.95
N PHE A 92 0.24 6.30 12.81
CA PHE A 92 0.20 6.07 14.24
C PHE A 92 -1.05 5.27 14.62
N PRO A 93 -0.95 4.31 15.57
CA PRO A 93 -2.10 3.56 16.03
C PRO A 93 -3.19 4.49 16.60
N MET A 94 -4.44 4.12 16.40
CA MET A 94 -5.63 4.82 16.93
C MET A 94 -5.92 6.19 16.29
N ILE A 95 -5.18 6.59 15.26
CA ILE A 95 -5.51 7.80 14.49
C ILE A 95 -6.47 7.43 13.36
N THR A 96 -7.61 8.10 13.31
CA THR A 96 -8.62 7.90 12.27
C THR A 96 -9.43 9.19 12.06
N GLY A 97 -9.71 9.51 10.79
CA GLY A 97 -10.68 10.53 10.40
C GLY A 97 -12.11 10.00 10.27
N LYS A 98 -12.36 8.74 10.65
CA LYS A 98 -13.63 8.04 10.51
C LYS A 98 -14.29 7.83 11.86
N ASP A 99 -15.60 8.02 11.95
CA ASP A 99 -16.38 7.81 13.18
C ASP A 99 -16.39 6.35 13.63
N LYS A 100 -16.17 5.39 12.72
CA LYS A 100 -16.25 3.94 12.96
C LYS A 100 -14.94 3.20 12.72
N GLY A 101 -13.83 3.90 12.43
CA GLY A 101 -12.54 3.26 12.21
C GLY A 101 -11.84 2.88 13.51
N THR A 102 -11.10 1.76 13.51
CA THR A 102 -10.27 1.34 14.66
C THR A 102 -8.99 2.16 14.79
N GLY A 103 -8.53 2.79 13.69
CA GLY A 103 -7.25 3.49 13.63
C GLY A 103 -6.03 2.58 13.63
N LEU A 104 -6.21 1.26 13.48
CA LEU A 104 -5.13 0.26 13.55
C LEU A 104 -4.69 -0.26 12.18
N GLY A 105 -5.53 -0.18 11.15
CA GLY A 105 -5.27 -0.81 9.84
C GLY A 105 -3.97 -0.35 9.20
N LEU A 106 -3.68 0.95 9.17
CA LEU A 106 -2.46 1.50 8.56
C LEU A 106 -1.20 1.15 9.35
N SER A 107 -1.24 1.19 10.67
CA SER A 107 -0.09 0.81 11.51
C SER A 107 0.24 -0.67 11.38
N ILE A 108 -0.77 -1.53 11.31
CA ILE A 108 -0.60 -2.97 11.08
C ILE A 108 0.00 -3.21 9.68
N THR A 109 -0.54 -2.55 8.66
CA THR A 109 -0.03 -2.67 7.29
C THR A 109 1.44 -2.22 7.21
N GLN A 110 1.79 -1.10 7.84
CA GLN A 110 3.18 -0.64 7.91
C GLN A 110 4.10 -1.69 8.54
N GLY A 111 3.67 -2.33 9.62
CA GLY A 111 4.41 -3.41 10.27
C GLY A 111 4.63 -4.62 9.35
N ILE A 112 3.61 -5.04 8.63
CA ILE A 112 3.70 -6.12 7.65
C ILE A 112 4.73 -5.80 6.57
N ILE A 113 4.66 -4.60 6.01
CA ILE A 113 5.56 -4.18 4.93
C ILE A 113 7.00 -4.07 5.44
N SER A 114 7.21 -3.56 6.65
CA SER A 114 8.54 -3.51 7.27
C SER A 114 9.15 -4.89 7.48
N GLN A 115 8.37 -5.90 7.86
CA GLN A 115 8.82 -7.29 7.94
C GLN A 115 9.32 -7.84 6.61
N HIS A 116 8.80 -7.33 5.50
CA HIS A 116 9.20 -7.69 4.14
C HIS A 116 10.32 -6.79 3.58
N LYS A 117 10.99 -6.01 4.43
CA LYS A 117 12.05 -5.06 4.06
C LYS A 117 11.58 -3.95 3.12
N GLY A 118 10.28 -3.70 3.09
CA GLY A 118 9.65 -2.68 2.28
C GLY A 118 9.30 -1.42 3.08
N ASN A 119 8.68 -0.49 2.40
CA ASN A 119 8.08 0.70 3.00
C ASN A 119 6.71 1.01 2.40
N ILE A 120 5.98 1.90 3.05
CA ILE A 120 4.68 2.38 2.62
C ILE A 120 4.67 3.90 2.65
N HIS A 121 4.10 4.50 1.61
CA HIS A 121 3.93 5.93 1.47
C HIS A 121 2.53 6.26 0.99
N PHE A 122 2.18 7.54 1.06
CA PHE A 122 0.94 8.03 0.49
C PHE A 122 1.12 9.41 -0.14
N SER A 123 0.22 9.72 -1.07
CA SER A 123 0.01 11.04 -1.63
C SER A 123 -1.48 11.28 -1.66
N SER A 124 -1.94 12.42 -1.17
CA SER A 124 -3.37 12.71 -1.09
C SER A 124 -3.69 14.14 -1.46
N GLU A 125 -4.62 14.27 -2.37
CA GLU A 125 -5.23 15.51 -2.85
C GLU A 125 -6.74 15.26 -3.02
N PRO A 126 -7.55 16.31 -3.10
CA PRO A 126 -8.96 16.13 -3.48
C PRO A 126 -9.07 15.35 -4.79
N ASN A 127 -9.93 14.36 -4.81
CA ASN A 127 -10.20 13.44 -5.93
C ASN A 127 -9.09 12.42 -6.24
N ARG A 128 -8.02 12.37 -5.46
CA ARG A 128 -6.97 11.37 -5.65
C ARG A 128 -6.19 11.10 -4.37
N THR A 129 -6.37 9.93 -3.81
CA THR A 129 -5.52 9.40 -2.73
C THR A 129 -4.85 8.13 -3.21
N GLU A 130 -3.53 8.08 -3.10
CA GLU A 130 -2.73 6.91 -3.41
C GLU A 130 -1.96 6.46 -2.18
N PHE A 131 -2.15 5.20 -1.78
CA PHE A 131 -1.25 4.49 -0.89
C PHE A 131 -0.43 3.54 -1.74
N PHE A 132 0.89 3.55 -1.58
CA PHE A 132 1.74 2.62 -2.29
C PHE A 132 2.77 1.98 -1.38
N ILE A 133 3.02 0.72 -1.63
CA ILE A 133 4.03 -0.08 -0.94
C ILE A 133 5.13 -0.46 -1.91
N ASN A 134 6.38 -0.44 -1.42
CA ASN A 134 7.54 -0.91 -2.15
C ASN A 134 8.06 -2.18 -1.46
N ILE A 135 8.19 -3.26 -2.22
CA ILE A 135 8.74 -4.53 -1.75
C ILE A 135 9.98 -4.84 -2.59
N PRO A 136 11.15 -5.00 -1.97
CA PRO A 136 12.36 -5.33 -2.72
C PRO A 136 12.22 -6.62 -3.52
N ILE A 137 12.67 -6.58 -4.78
CA ILE A 137 12.80 -7.77 -5.61
C ILE A 137 14.21 -8.30 -5.42
N THR A 138 14.35 -9.48 -4.80
CA THR A 138 15.63 -10.11 -4.53
C THR A 138 15.94 -11.16 -5.60
N ASN A 139 17.17 -11.13 -6.13
CA ASN A 139 17.64 -12.18 -7.04
C ASN A 139 17.99 -13.45 -6.25
N ASN A 140 17.81 -14.61 -6.85
CA ASN A 140 18.17 -15.91 -6.23
C ASN A 140 19.62 -15.93 -5.72
N LYS A 141 20.55 -15.26 -6.41
CA LYS A 141 21.95 -15.13 -5.98
C LYS A 141 22.13 -14.37 -4.66
N GLU A 142 21.31 -13.39 -4.38
CA GLU A 142 21.37 -12.63 -3.11
C GLU A 142 20.79 -13.43 -1.94
N LEU A 143 19.82 -14.29 -2.23
CA LEU A 143 19.26 -15.21 -1.24
C LEU A 143 20.26 -16.29 -0.83
N ASP A 144 20.95 -16.88 -1.80
CA ASP A 144 21.97 -17.91 -1.56
C ASP A 144 23.12 -17.35 -0.71
N LEU A 145 23.52 -16.08 -0.93
CA LEU A 145 24.56 -15.42 -0.14
C LEU A 145 24.10 -15.11 1.30
N LYS A 146 22.83 -14.74 1.49
CA LYS A 146 22.28 -14.49 2.83
C LYS A 146 22.09 -15.75 3.66
N THR A 147 21.74 -16.86 3.00
CA THR A 147 21.61 -18.17 3.67
C THR A 147 22.96 -18.84 3.95
N ALA A 148 24.00 -18.55 3.16
CA ALA A 148 25.35 -19.05 3.38
C ALA A 148 26.12 -18.35 4.51
N ASN A 149 25.73 -17.12 4.87
CA ASN A 149 26.37 -16.30 5.91
C ASN A 149 25.54 -16.17 7.19
N GLY A 150 24.47 -16.93 7.31
CA GLY A 150 23.58 -16.95 8.47
C GLY A 150 23.81 -18.10 9.43
#